data_cac92b2cb17b59a95081b0fecac0810b
#
_entry.id   cac92b2cb17b59a95081b0fecac0810b
#
_cell.length_a   1.000
_cell.length_b   1.000
_cell.length_c   1.000
_cell.angle_alpha   90.00
_cell.angle_beta   90.00
_cell.angle_gamma   90.00
#
_symmetry.space_group_name_H-M   'P 1'
#
loop_
_entity.id
_entity.type
_entity.pdbx_description
1 polymer ?
#
loop_
_entity_poly.entity_id
_entity_poly.type
_entity_poly.pdbx_seq_one_letter_code
_entity_poly.pdbx_strand_id
1 'polypeptide(L)'
;MCIRDSSDIYSALKVASAYDFVSELPHGIDTIIGERGVTLSGGQRQRIAIARALLRKPSVLVLDDSTSAVDPKVEAEILQNIKTETNCSLLVIAHRLATIRLAERVIFIDDGKVSASGSHDELLKIDDYANLVSAYEDIKL
;
A
#
# COMPACT_ATOMS: atom_id res chain seq x y z
N MET A 1 -15.18 -22.12 -10.15
CA MET A 1 -15.29 -20.84 -9.43
C MET A 1 -14.99 -21.18 -7.98
N CYS A 2 -13.79 -20.86 -7.47
CA CYS A 2 -13.48 -21.12 -6.05
C CYS A 2 -14.34 -20.18 -5.22
N ILE A 3 -15.25 -20.75 -4.44
CA ILE A 3 -15.93 -20.04 -3.36
C ILE A 3 -14.86 -19.78 -2.32
N ARG A 4 -14.38 -18.54 -2.25
CA ARG A 4 -13.48 -18.12 -1.17
C ARG A 4 -14.31 -18.00 0.08
N ASP A 5 -13.84 -18.61 1.16
CA ASP A 5 -14.53 -18.53 2.43
C ASP A 5 -14.65 -17.06 2.87
N SER A 6 -15.78 -16.70 3.44
CA SER A 6 -16.02 -15.33 3.94
C SER A 6 -14.94 -14.89 4.93
N SER A 7 -14.31 -15.83 5.64
CA SER A 7 -13.18 -15.59 6.54
C SER A 7 -11.95 -15.03 5.82
N ASP A 8 -11.60 -15.53 4.63
CA ASP A 8 -10.49 -15.02 3.82
C ASP A 8 -10.76 -13.58 3.35
N ILE A 9 -12.02 -13.27 2.99
CA ILE A 9 -12.44 -11.93 2.59
C ILE A 9 -12.28 -10.95 3.75
N TYR A 10 -12.78 -11.31 4.93
CA TYR A 10 -12.68 -10.46 6.12
C TYR A 10 -11.22 -10.26 6.56
N SER A 11 -10.39 -11.29 6.49
CA SER A 11 -8.96 -11.18 6.77
C SER A 11 -8.28 -10.20 5.82
N ALA A 12 -8.49 -10.33 4.51
CA ALA A 12 -7.91 -9.42 3.52
C ALA A 12 -8.39 -7.97 3.70
N LEU A 13 -9.66 -7.76 4.06
CA LEU A 13 -10.20 -6.43 4.35
C LEU A 13 -9.55 -5.81 5.60
N LYS A 14 -9.28 -6.60 6.64
CA LYS A 14 -8.59 -6.13 7.85
C LYS A 14 -7.16 -5.71 7.54
N VAL A 15 -6.41 -6.57 6.85
CA VAL A 15 -5.02 -6.25 6.44
C VAL A 15 -4.97 -4.95 5.61
N ALA A 16 -5.94 -4.74 4.73
CA ALA A 16 -6.04 -3.52 3.92
C ALA A 16 -6.71 -2.33 4.65
N SER A 17 -6.95 -2.42 5.98
CA SER A 17 -7.66 -1.42 6.80
C SER A 17 -8.99 -0.97 6.16
N ALA A 18 -9.68 -1.92 5.51
CA ALA A 18 -10.93 -1.68 4.78
C ALA A 18 -12.16 -2.26 5.49
N TYR A 19 -11.96 -3.09 6.51
CA TYR A 19 -13.03 -3.83 7.17
C TYR A 19 -14.12 -2.91 7.76
N ASP A 20 -13.74 -1.87 8.49
CA ASP A 20 -14.67 -1.02 9.24
C ASP A 20 -15.66 -0.34 8.28
N PHE A 21 -15.15 0.41 7.29
CA PHE A 21 -16.04 1.10 6.36
C PHE A 21 -16.85 0.15 5.47
N VAL A 22 -16.33 -1.04 5.14
CA VAL A 22 -17.10 -2.04 4.38
C VAL A 22 -18.23 -2.60 5.23
N SER A 23 -18.00 -2.82 6.53
CA SER A 23 -19.05 -3.30 7.46
C SER A 23 -20.19 -2.29 7.65
N GLU A 24 -19.91 -0.99 7.49
CA GLU A 24 -20.88 0.10 7.56
C GLU A 24 -21.71 0.28 6.27
N LEU A 25 -21.32 -0.38 5.17
CA LEU A 25 -22.09 -0.32 3.92
C LEU A 25 -23.45 -1.04 4.07
N PRO A 26 -24.50 -0.63 3.33
CA PRO A 26 -25.87 -1.14 3.50
C PRO A 26 -26.01 -2.67 3.46
N HIS A 27 -25.14 -3.35 2.71
CA HIS A 27 -25.12 -4.81 2.58
C HIS A 27 -23.71 -5.39 2.87
N GLY A 28 -22.85 -4.66 3.61
CA GLY A 28 -21.50 -5.09 3.92
C GLY A 28 -20.72 -5.47 2.66
N ILE A 29 -20.12 -6.66 2.66
CA ILE A 29 -19.34 -7.19 1.52
C ILE A 29 -20.16 -7.46 0.25
N ASP A 30 -21.48 -7.57 0.36
CA ASP A 30 -22.41 -7.81 -0.76
C ASP A 30 -22.95 -6.51 -1.35
N THR A 31 -22.46 -5.35 -0.87
CA THR A 31 -22.87 -4.04 -1.38
C THR A 31 -22.42 -3.84 -2.82
N ILE A 32 -23.35 -3.49 -3.70
CA ILE A 32 -23.03 -3.11 -5.08
C ILE A 32 -22.39 -1.74 -5.07
N ILE A 33 -21.17 -1.64 -5.62
CA ILE A 33 -20.40 -0.40 -5.76
C ILE A 33 -20.25 0.00 -7.23
N GLY A 34 -20.14 1.29 -7.51
CA GLY A 34 -19.97 1.84 -8.87
C GLY A 34 -21.13 2.73 -9.29
N GLU A 35 -21.30 2.95 -10.61
CA GLU A 35 -22.25 3.92 -11.16
C GLU A 35 -23.72 3.70 -10.75
N ARG A 36 -24.13 2.47 -10.47
CA ARG A 36 -25.49 2.09 -10.04
C ARG A 36 -25.57 1.63 -8.58
N GLY A 37 -24.53 1.90 -7.80
CA GLY A 37 -24.44 1.51 -6.39
C GLY A 37 -23.82 2.60 -5.54
N VAL A 38 -23.28 2.20 -4.38
CA VAL A 38 -22.64 3.12 -3.45
C VAL A 38 -21.33 3.68 -4.04
N THR A 39 -21.18 5.01 -3.95
CA THR A 39 -19.95 5.69 -4.38
C THR A 39 -18.93 5.67 -3.24
N LEU A 40 -17.74 5.13 -3.52
CA LEU A 40 -16.61 5.09 -2.59
C LEU A 40 -15.65 6.26 -2.84
N SER A 41 -14.97 6.72 -1.77
CA SER A 41 -13.86 7.65 -1.90
C SER A 41 -12.67 7.02 -2.64
N GLY A 42 -11.71 7.84 -3.12
CA GLY A 42 -10.49 7.35 -3.75
C GLY A 42 -9.72 6.38 -2.86
N GLY A 43 -9.49 6.76 -1.60
CA GLY A 43 -8.79 5.93 -0.62
C GLY A 43 -9.55 4.64 -0.26
N GLN A 44 -10.88 4.67 -0.21
CA GLN A 44 -11.68 3.45 -0.01
C GLN A 44 -11.53 2.49 -1.20
N ARG A 45 -11.57 3.01 -2.44
CA ARG A 45 -11.34 2.19 -3.64
C ARG A 45 -9.96 1.55 -3.65
N GLN A 46 -8.90 2.32 -3.29
CA GLN A 46 -7.53 1.81 -3.23
C GLN A 46 -7.38 0.71 -2.18
N ARG A 47 -7.95 0.87 -0.99
CA ARG A 47 -7.93 -0.16 0.06
C ARG A 47 -8.65 -1.44 -0.35
N ILE A 48 -9.78 -1.34 -1.03
CA ILE A 48 -10.47 -2.53 -1.59
C ILE A 48 -9.63 -3.19 -2.67
N ALA A 49 -8.94 -2.43 -3.53
CA ALA A 49 -8.05 -3.00 -4.55
C ALA A 49 -6.90 -3.80 -3.91
N ILE A 50 -6.29 -3.28 -2.84
CA ILE A 50 -5.27 -3.99 -2.06
C ILE A 50 -5.86 -5.28 -1.44
N ALA A 51 -7.02 -5.22 -0.80
CA ALA A 51 -7.69 -6.41 -0.25
C ALA A 51 -7.94 -7.48 -1.32
N ARG A 52 -8.38 -7.09 -2.51
CA ARG A 52 -8.59 -8.00 -3.66
C ARG A 52 -7.29 -8.65 -4.14
N ALA A 53 -6.18 -7.93 -4.13
CA ALA A 53 -4.86 -8.48 -4.46
C ALA A 53 -4.41 -9.49 -3.39
N LEU A 54 -4.55 -9.16 -2.11
CA LEU A 54 -4.19 -10.02 -0.98
C LEU A 54 -5.00 -11.33 -0.93
N LEU A 55 -6.28 -11.28 -1.33
CA LEU A 55 -7.13 -12.48 -1.45
C LEU A 55 -6.54 -13.56 -2.35
N ARG A 56 -5.67 -13.21 -3.29
CA ARG A 56 -4.99 -14.17 -4.17
C ARG A 56 -3.84 -14.89 -3.48
N LYS A 57 -3.49 -14.50 -2.24
CA LYS A 57 -2.35 -15.02 -1.47
C LYS A 57 -1.07 -14.99 -2.30
N PRO A 58 -0.68 -13.81 -2.86
CA PRO A 58 0.46 -13.70 -3.75
C PRO A 58 1.76 -13.92 -2.97
N SER A 59 2.79 -14.48 -3.62
CA SER A 59 4.15 -14.53 -3.06
C SER A 59 4.85 -13.17 -3.13
N VAL A 60 4.47 -12.32 -4.10
CA VAL A 60 4.98 -10.96 -4.28
C VAL A 60 3.79 -10.02 -4.56
N LEU A 61 3.69 -8.94 -3.80
CA LEU A 61 2.73 -7.87 -3.99
C LEU A 61 3.48 -6.61 -4.42
N VAL A 62 3.09 -6.04 -5.56
CA VAL A 62 3.63 -4.77 -6.05
C VAL A 62 2.57 -3.69 -5.86
N LEU A 63 2.94 -2.62 -5.17
CA LEU A 63 2.11 -1.43 -4.98
C LEU A 63 2.74 -0.25 -5.73
N ASP A 64 2.11 0.11 -6.85
CA ASP A 64 2.47 1.29 -7.66
C ASP A 64 1.34 2.31 -7.54
N ASP A 65 1.61 3.43 -6.90
CA ASP A 65 0.65 4.52 -6.62
C ASP A 65 -0.68 4.07 -5.97
N SER A 66 -0.69 2.85 -5.43
CA SER A 66 -1.91 2.19 -4.93
C SER A 66 -2.41 2.76 -3.60
N THR A 67 -1.70 3.72 -3.02
CA THR A 67 -1.99 4.37 -1.72
C THR A 67 -2.01 5.89 -1.80
N SER A 68 -1.94 6.48 -3.00
CA SER A 68 -1.83 7.94 -3.20
C SER A 68 -3.01 8.73 -2.62
N ALA A 69 -4.21 8.16 -2.66
CA ALA A 69 -5.42 8.76 -2.09
C ALA A 69 -5.73 8.29 -0.65
N VAL A 70 -4.85 7.49 -0.04
CA VAL A 70 -4.97 7.00 1.33
C VAL A 70 -4.25 7.96 2.27
N ASP A 71 -4.84 8.20 3.45
CA ASP A 71 -4.20 8.96 4.53
C ASP A 71 -2.84 8.32 4.91
N PRO A 72 -1.78 9.10 5.16
CA PRO A 72 -0.45 8.57 5.47
C PRO A 72 -0.39 7.64 6.67
N LYS A 73 -1.24 7.85 7.69
CA LYS A 73 -1.29 6.97 8.86
C LYS A 73 -1.89 5.62 8.49
N VAL A 74 -2.97 5.63 7.72
CA VAL A 74 -3.63 4.42 7.23
C VAL A 74 -2.73 3.67 6.24
N GLU A 75 -1.99 4.37 5.40
CA GLU A 75 -0.99 3.76 4.52
C GLU A 75 0.08 3.00 5.33
N ALA A 76 0.65 3.64 6.35
CA ALA A 76 1.65 3.00 7.22
C ALA A 76 1.08 1.77 7.93
N GLU A 77 -0.17 1.83 8.40
CA GLU A 77 -0.90 0.71 9.00
C GLU A 77 -1.05 -0.46 8.01
N ILE A 78 -1.51 -0.18 6.78
CA ILE A 78 -1.66 -1.21 5.74
C ILE A 78 -0.33 -1.89 5.44
N LEU A 79 0.75 -1.12 5.24
CA LEU A 79 2.07 -1.67 4.97
C LEU A 79 2.58 -2.54 6.12
N GLN A 80 2.36 -2.10 7.36
CA GLN A 80 2.71 -2.87 8.55
C GLN A 80 1.89 -4.17 8.63
N ASN A 81 0.57 -4.11 8.42
CA ASN A 81 -0.31 -5.29 8.43
C ASN A 81 0.10 -6.30 7.36
N ILE A 82 0.40 -5.84 6.13
CA ILE A 82 0.89 -6.73 5.07
C ILE A 82 2.17 -7.45 5.53
N LYS A 83 3.11 -6.71 6.14
CA LYS A 83 4.39 -7.25 6.59
C LYS A 83 4.23 -8.28 7.72
N THR A 84 3.31 -8.06 8.65
CA THR A 84 3.14 -8.91 9.86
C THR A 84 2.14 -10.04 9.68
N GLU A 85 1.11 -9.86 8.85
CA GLU A 85 -0.01 -10.80 8.72
C GLU A 85 0.01 -11.61 7.44
N THR A 86 0.98 -11.35 6.54
CA THR A 86 1.11 -12.09 5.29
C THR A 86 2.54 -12.61 5.09
N ASN A 87 2.68 -13.66 4.26
CA ASN A 87 3.98 -14.20 3.87
C ASN A 87 4.42 -13.71 2.47
N CYS A 88 3.91 -12.56 2.02
CA CYS A 88 4.28 -12.04 0.71
C CYS A 88 5.45 -11.07 0.78
N SER A 89 6.34 -11.10 -0.21
CA SER A 89 7.32 -10.04 -0.42
C SER A 89 6.60 -8.80 -0.94
N LEU A 90 6.84 -7.65 -0.30
CA LEU A 90 6.20 -6.39 -0.67
C LEU A 90 7.18 -5.48 -1.41
N LEU A 91 6.83 -5.08 -2.62
CA LEU A 91 7.52 -4.06 -3.41
C LEU A 91 6.63 -2.83 -3.52
N VAL A 92 7.11 -1.69 -3.03
CA VAL A 92 6.37 -0.41 -3.07
C VAL A 92 7.14 0.60 -3.88
N ILE A 93 6.46 1.21 -4.87
CA ILE A 93 6.98 2.40 -5.53
C ILE A 93 6.55 3.58 -4.65
N ALA A 94 7.52 4.14 -3.92
CA ALA A 94 7.26 5.09 -2.85
C ALA A 94 7.50 6.52 -3.31
N HIS A 95 6.51 7.39 -3.04
CA HIS A 95 6.58 8.83 -3.26
C HIS A 95 6.52 9.62 -1.94
N ARG A 96 6.53 8.92 -0.80
CA ARG A 96 6.48 9.53 0.53
C ARG A 96 7.65 9.02 1.36
N LEU A 97 8.35 9.94 2.02
CA LEU A 97 9.47 9.60 2.88
C LEU A 97 9.09 8.63 4.02
N ALA A 98 7.88 8.78 4.58
CA ALA A 98 7.37 7.88 5.60
C ALA A 98 7.33 6.42 5.12
N THR A 99 6.92 6.19 3.87
CA THR A 99 6.89 4.86 3.24
C THR A 99 8.31 4.32 3.00
N ILE A 100 9.22 5.17 2.53
CA ILE A 100 10.62 4.80 2.31
C ILE A 100 11.28 4.33 3.60
N ARG A 101 11.03 5.03 4.73
CA ARG A 101 11.57 4.67 6.05
C ARG A 101 11.05 3.34 6.62
N LEU A 102 9.89 2.86 6.15
CA LEU A 102 9.35 1.55 6.56
C LEU A 102 9.97 0.38 5.80
N ALA A 103 10.65 0.64 4.69
CA ALA A 103 11.26 -0.39 3.86
C ALA A 103 12.52 -0.97 4.53
N GLU A 104 12.69 -2.29 4.48
CA GLU A 104 13.92 -2.96 4.91
C GLU A 104 15.06 -2.70 3.92
N ARG A 105 14.72 -2.55 2.66
CA ARG A 105 15.64 -2.29 1.58
C ARG A 105 15.03 -1.30 0.59
N VAL A 106 15.82 -0.31 0.21
CA VAL A 106 15.48 0.68 -0.81
C VAL A 106 16.30 0.38 -2.06
N ILE A 107 15.67 0.51 -3.22
CA ILE A 107 16.32 0.48 -4.52
C ILE A 107 16.19 1.88 -5.10
N PHE A 108 17.31 2.57 -5.26
CA PHE A 108 17.35 3.89 -5.87
C PHE A 108 17.58 3.74 -7.36
N ILE A 109 16.62 4.22 -8.14
CA ILE A 109 16.65 4.20 -9.61
C ILE A 109 16.86 5.64 -10.09
N ASP A 110 17.88 5.85 -10.90
CA ASP A 110 18.19 7.11 -11.53
C ASP A 110 18.52 6.88 -13.00
N ASP A 111 18.02 7.74 -13.90
CA ASP A 111 18.17 7.63 -15.36
C ASP A 111 17.87 6.20 -15.90
N GLY A 112 16.81 5.58 -15.38
CA GLY A 112 16.37 4.24 -15.81
C GLY A 112 17.27 3.09 -15.39
N LYS A 113 18.21 3.31 -14.46
CA LYS A 113 19.15 2.31 -13.95
C LYS A 113 19.11 2.25 -12.43
N VAL A 114 19.40 1.07 -11.87
CA VAL A 114 19.63 0.94 -10.44
C VAL A 114 20.95 1.62 -10.10
N SER A 115 20.86 2.76 -9.45
CA SER A 115 22.03 3.55 -9.02
C SER A 115 22.59 3.05 -7.69
N ALA A 116 21.70 2.70 -6.74
CA ALA A 116 22.11 2.17 -5.45
C ALA A 116 21.02 1.27 -4.85
N SER A 117 21.41 0.43 -3.87
CA SER A 117 20.49 -0.40 -3.11
C SER A 117 21.04 -0.68 -1.72
N GLY A 118 20.22 -0.48 -0.68
CA GLY A 118 20.59 -0.65 0.72
C GLY A 118 19.47 -0.21 1.65
N SER A 119 19.77 -0.03 2.94
CA SER A 119 18.85 0.62 3.85
C SER A 119 18.73 2.12 3.55
N HIS A 120 17.66 2.76 4.02
CA HIS A 120 17.49 4.20 3.88
C HIS A 120 18.70 4.98 4.41
N ASP A 121 19.22 4.61 5.59
CA ASP A 121 20.35 5.29 6.24
C ASP A 121 21.68 5.11 5.48
N GLU A 122 21.86 3.97 4.83
CA GLU A 122 23.03 3.73 3.96
C GLU A 122 22.98 4.61 2.71
N LEU A 123 21.79 4.70 2.09
CA LEU A 123 21.62 5.50 0.88
C LEU A 123 21.68 7.00 1.14
N LEU A 124 21.35 7.49 2.33
CA LEU A 124 21.49 8.91 2.69
C LEU A 124 22.94 9.43 2.60
N LYS A 125 23.94 8.54 2.53
CA LYS A 125 25.35 8.90 2.31
C LYS A 125 25.67 9.19 0.84
N ILE A 126 24.71 8.99 -0.06
CA ILE A 126 24.81 9.22 -1.50
C ILE A 126 24.12 10.56 -1.79
N ASP A 127 24.86 11.54 -2.32
CA ASP A 127 24.38 12.91 -2.52
C ASP A 127 23.09 12.97 -3.35
N ASP A 128 23.02 12.23 -4.46
CA ASP A 128 21.84 12.23 -5.33
C ASP A 128 20.59 11.71 -4.63
N TYR A 129 20.72 10.65 -3.83
CA TYR A 129 19.63 10.12 -3.04
C TYR A 129 19.24 11.07 -1.90
N ALA A 130 20.19 11.65 -1.20
CA ALA A 130 19.95 12.62 -0.14
C ALA A 130 19.21 13.86 -0.66
N ASN A 131 19.59 14.36 -1.83
CA ASN A 131 18.92 15.48 -2.50
C ASN A 131 17.46 15.13 -2.88
N LEU A 132 17.23 13.91 -3.41
CA LEU A 132 15.87 13.43 -3.71
C LEU A 132 15.02 13.38 -2.45
N VAL A 133 15.54 12.82 -1.36
CA VAL A 133 14.83 12.71 -0.08
C VAL A 133 14.50 14.08 0.49
N SER A 134 15.43 15.04 0.45
CA SER A 134 15.20 16.42 0.90
C SER A 134 14.07 17.09 0.11
N ALA A 135 14.00 16.87 -1.20
CA ALA A 135 12.91 17.38 -2.03
C ALA A 135 11.53 16.82 -1.61
N TYR A 136 11.46 15.59 -1.12
CA TYR A 136 10.20 15.03 -0.57
C TYR A 136 9.83 15.62 0.79
N GLU A 137 10.77 16.15 1.58
CA GLU A 137 10.49 16.84 2.84
C GLU A 137 9.93 18.25 2.59
N ASP A 138 10.45 18.96 1.58
CA ASP A 138 10.05 20.34 1.24
C ASP A 138 8.65 20.43 0.62
N ILE A 139 8.13 19.38 0.01
CA ILE A 139 6.78 19.34 -0.58
C ILE A 139 5.65 19.35 0.49
N LYS A 140 5.98 19.31 1.78
CA LYS A 140 5.02 19.29 2.91
C LYS A 140 4.67 20.65 3.51
N LEU A 141 5.00 21.76 2.83
CA LEU A 141 4.59 23.10 3.24
C LEU A 141 3.34 23.57 2.53
#